data_59e42817aa682f33d05494ceff6d156a
#
_entry.id   59e42817aa682f33d05494ceff6d156a
#
_cell.length_a   1.000
_cell.length_b   1.000
_cell.length_c   1.000
_cell.angle_alpha   90.00
_cell.angle_beta   90.00
_cell.angle_gamma   90.00
#
_symmetry.space_group_name_H-M   'P 1'
#
loop_
_entity.id
_entity.type
_entity.pdbx_description
1 polymer ?
#
loop_
_entity_poly.entity_id
_entity_poly.type
_entity_poly.pdbx_seq_one_letter_code
_entity_poly.pdbx_strand_id
1 'polypeptide(L)'
;DYCCCHASFSAQSQGYCTVMVHSNPETVSTDYDSSDRLYFEPLTFEDVLNVIEVERPAGVIVQFGGQTPLKLALPLLRWLETPEGQSTGTQIWGTTPESIDLAEDREQFEAILRQLDIRQPRNGLARSEAEARAVAETVGYPVVVRPSYVLGGRAMEVVYDENELNRYM
;
A
#
# COMPACT_ATOMS: atom_id res chain seq x y z
N ASP A 1 12.02 2.57 -6.96
CA ASP A 1 12.73 2.33 -8.23
C ASP A 1 13.51 1.02 -8.26
N TYR A 2 14.45 0.79 -7.34
CA TYR A 2 15.29 -0.42 -7.31
C TYR A 2 14.47 -1.73 -7.47
N CYS A 3 13.45 -1.92 -6.64
CA CYS A 3 12.62 -3.12 -6.69
C CYS A 3 11.85 -3.25 -8.02
N CYS A 4 11.33 -2.15 -8.58
CA CYS A 4 10.63 -2.16 -9.86
C CYS A 4 11.55 -2.58 -11.01
N CYS A 5 12.72 -1.94 -11.13
CA CYS A 5 13.68 -2.24 -12.20
C CYS A 5 14.19 -3.68 -12.11
N HIS A 6 14.59 -4.12 -10.91
CA HIS A 6 15.07 -5.50 -10.74
C HIS A 6 13.97 -6.54 -10.97
N ALA A 7 12.72 -6.26 -10.61
CA ALA A 7 11.59 -7.14 -10.93
C ALA A 7 11.38 -7.23 -12.44
N SER A 8 11.45 -6.09 -13.16
CA SER A 8 11.37 -6.05 -14.61
C SER A 8 12.48 -6.88 -15.25
N PHE A 9 13.74 -6.63 -14.90
CA PHE A 9 14.88 -7.38 -15.42
C PHE A 9 14.79 -8.89 -15.11
N SER A 10 14.35 -9.25 -13.92
CA SER A 10 14.14 -10.64 -13.55
C SER A 10 13.05 -11.30 -14.39
N ALA A 11 11.93 -10.62 -14.62
CA ALA A 11 10.86 -11.13 -15.49
C ALA A 11 11.32 -11.27 -16.94
N GLN A 12 12.04 -10.28 -17.49
CA GLN A 12 12.63 -10.34 -18.83
C GLN A 12 13.59 -11.53 -18.98
N SER A 13 14.42 -11.79 -17.96
CA SER A 13 15.35 -12.93 -17.97
C SER A 13 14.62 -14.29 -17.99
N GLN A 14 13.36 -14.33 -17.59
CA GLN A 14 12.49 -15.50 -17.65
C GLN A 14 11.63 -15.54 -18.93
N GLY A 15 11.82 -14.61 -19.86
CA GLY A 15 11.12 -14.55 -21.14
C GLY A 15 9.76 -13.83 -21.10
N TYR A 16 9.45 -13.11 -20.03
CA TYR A 16 8.27 -12.26 -19.98
C TYR A 16 8.52 -10.91 -20.66
N CYS A 17 7.52 -10.40 -21.37
CA CYS A 17 7.45 -9.01 -21.79
C CYS A 17 6.99 -8.18 -20.59
N THR A 18 7.74 -7.14 -20.25
CA THR A 18 7.45 -6.29 -19.09
C THR A 18 6.83 -4.96 -19.51
N VAL A 19 5.79 -4.58 -18.77
CA VAL A 19 5.07 -3.31 -18.95
C VAL A 19 5.19 -2.51 -17.67
N MET A 20 5.77 -1.33 -17.75
CA MET A 20 5.86 -0.38 -16.64
C MET A 20 4.77 0.67 -16.76
N VAL A 21 4.02 0.90 -15.68
CA VAL A 21 3.07 2.02 -15.57
C VAL A 21 3.58 2.94 -14.47
N HIS A 22 3.86 4.20 -14.82
CA HIS A 22 4.49 5.14 -13.89
C HIS A 22 4.10 6.59 -14.19
N SER A 23 3.83 7.37 -13.15
CA SER A 23 3.42 8.78 -13.28
C SER A 23 4.57 9.79 -13.17
N ASN A 24 5.77 9.35 -12.75
CA ASN A 24 6.93 10.23 -12.59
C ASN A 24 7.95 9.98 -13.72
N PRO A 25 8.22 10.96 -14.59
CA PRO A 25 9.18 10.82 -15.69
C PRO A 25 10.65 10.92 -15.26
N GLU A 26 10.92 11.30 -14.01
CA GLU A 26 12.29 11.54 -13.52
C GLU A 26 12.78 10.42 -12.59
N THR A 27 12.59 9.17 -13.00
CA THR A 27 13.04 8.01 -12.22
C THR A 27 13.64 6.94 -13.11
N VAL A 28 14.56 6.12 -12.57
CA VAL A 28 15.23 5.04 -13.29
C VAL A 28 14.23 4.00 -13.83
N SER A 29 13.09 3.81 -13.18
CA SER A 29 12.05 2.88 -13.64
C SER A 29 11.35 3.33 -14.92
N THR A 30 11.53 4.59 -15.33
CA THR A 30 11.01 5.14 -16.58
C THR A 30 12.07 5.31 -17.65
N ASP A 31 13.28 4.83 -17.43
CA ASP A 31 14.31 4.77 -18.46
C ASP A 31 13.92 3.78 -19.55
N TYR A 32 14.32 4.07 -20.78
CA TYR A 32 13.92 3.32 -21.99
C TYR A 32 14.35 1.85 -21.98
N ASP A 33 15.31 1.48 -21.14
CA ASP A 33 15.87 0.13 -21.00
C ASP A 33 15.38 -0.59 -19.74
N SER A 34 14.54 0.03 -18.92
CA SER A 34 14.03 -0.57 -17.67
C SER A 34 12.86 -1.54 -17.89
N SER A 35 12.13 -1.43 -18.99
CA SER A 35 11.03 -2.32 -19.36
C SER A 35 10.84 -2.37 -20.88
N ASP A 36 10.12 -3.39 -21.37
CA ASP A 36 9.82 -3.51 -22.80
C ASP A 36 8.79 -2.47 -23.29
N ARG A 37 7.89 -2.06 -22.39
CA ARG A 37 6.87 -1.03 -22.65
C ARG A 37 6.71 -0.13 -21.45
N LEU A 38 6.50 1.16 -21.71
CA LEU A 38 6.30 2.17 -20.69
C LEU A 38 5.04 2.97 -20.98
N TYR A 39 4.17 3.08 -19.96
CA TYR A 39 3.01 3.95 -19.95
C TYR A 39 3.22 5.05 -18.90
N PHE A 40 3.22 6.30 -19.37
CA PHE A 40 3.20 7.47 -18.49
C PHE A 40 1.76 7.86 -18.19
N GLU A 41 1.19 7.22 -17.20
CA GLU A 41 -0.19 7.44 -16.79
C GLU A 41 -0.28 7.66 -15.28
N PRO A 42 -1.28 8.40 -14.81
CA PRO A 42 -1.60 8.43 -13.40
C PRO A 42 -1.88 7.01 -12.89
N LEU A 43 -1.46 6.73 -11.66
CA LEU A 43 -1.78 5.45 -11.04
C LEU A 43 -3.19 5.48 -10.43
N THR A 44 -4.19 5.83 -11.26
CA THR A 44 -5.60 5.72 -10.92
C THR A 44 -6.13 4.35 -11.30
N PHE A 45 -7.28 3.98 -10.74
CA PHE A 45 -7.87 2.69 -11.04
C PHE A 45 -8.25 2.58 -12.53
N GLU A 46 -8.86 3.64 -13.07
CA GLU A 46 -9.33 3.71 -14.45
C GLU A 46 -8.17 3.63 -15.47
N ASP A 47 -7.09 4.38 -15.22
CA ASP A 47 -5.94 4.39 -16.13
C ASP A 47 -5.24 3.03 -16.14
N VAL A 48 -5.09 2.41 -14.97
CA VAL A 48 -4.48 1.07 -14.87
C VAL A 48 -5.37 0.02 -15.54
N LEU A 49 -6.70 0.10 -15.43
CA LEU A 49 -7.61 -0.80 -16.15
C LEU A 49 -7.47 -0.66 -17.66
N ASN A 50 -7.39 0.57 -18.18
CA ASN A 50 -7.19 0.81 -19.60
C ASN A 50 -5.93 0.11 -20.13
N VAL A 51 -4.83 0.18 -19.35
CA VAL A 51 -3.58 -0.52 -19.69
C VAL A 51 -3.77 -2.03 -19.65
N ILE A 52 -4.44 -2.57 -18.64
CA ILE A 52 -4.71 -4.02 -18.52
C ILE A 52 -5.56 -4.52 -19.69
N GLU A 53 -6.58 -3.77 -20.10
CA GLU A 53 -7.45 -4.14 -21.24
C GLU A 53 -6.69 -4.17 -22.57
N VAL A 54 -5.76 -3.24 -22.77
CA VAL A 54 -4.94 -3.16 -23.99
C VAL A 54 -3.86 -4.23 -24.00
N GLU A 55 -3.09 -4.35 -22.92
CA GLU A 55 -1.92 -5.22 -22.84
C GLU A 55 -2.26 -6.68 -22.50
N ARG A 56 -3.38 -6.91 -21.81
CA ARG A 56 -3.80 -8.24 -21.31
C ARG A 56 -2.66 -9.02 -20.68
N PRO A 57 -1.98 -8.44 -19.67
CA PRO A 57 -0.82 -9.07 -19.07
C PRO A 57 -1.23 -10.35 -18.34
N ALA A 58 -0.33 -11.32 -18.29
CA ALA A 58 -0.54 -12.53 -17.49
C ALA A 58 -0.61 -12.22 -16.00
N GLY A 59 0.10 -11.17 -15.56
CA GLY A 59 0.08 -10.75 -14.16
C GLY A 59 0.39 -9.27 -13.95
N VAL A 60 -0.11 -8.73 -12.85
CA VAL A 60 0.13 -7.37 -12.38
C VAL A 60 0.77 -7.42 -11.00
N ILE A 61 1.86 -6.69 -10.79
CA ILE A 61 2.54 -6.55 -9.50
C ILE A 61 2.31 -5.14 -8.97
N VAL A 62 1.70 -5.02 -7.80
CA VAL A 62 1.32 -3.73 -7.18
C VAL A 62 2.23 -3.31 -6.03
N GLN A 63 3.10 -4.18 -5.53
CA GLN A 63 3.83 -3.94 -4.28
C GLN A 63 5.16 -3.19 -4.43
N PHE A 64 5.66 -2.94 -5.63
CA PHE A 64 6.98 -2.33 -5.83
C PHE A 64 6.95 -0.81 -6.05
N GLY A 65 5.79 -0.22 -6.10
CA GLY A 65 5.58 1.20 -6.40
C GLY A 65 5.24 2.09 -5.19
N GLY A 66 5.41 1.62 -3.96
CA GLY A 66 5.03 2.32 -2.73
C GLY A 66 3.52 2.30 -2.47
N GLN A 67 3.02 3.30 -1.75
CA GLN A 67 1.63 3.33 -1.25
C GLN A 67 0.57 3.50 -2.36
N THR A 68 0.90 4.19 -3.45
CA THR A 68 -0.09 4.50 -4.50
C THR A 68 -0.60 3.23 -5.18
N PRO A 69 0.26 2.35 -5.74
CA PRO A 69 -0.22 1.11 -6.35
C PRO A 69 -0.76 0.11 -5.33
N LEU A 70 -0.29 0.10 -4.08
CA LEU A 70 -0.85 -0.77 -3.04
C LEU A 70 -2.35 -0.52 -2.80
N LYS A 71 -2.80 0.74 -2.89
CA LYS A 71 -4.22 1.10 -2.76
C LYS A 71 -5.08 0.54 -3.89
N LEU A 72 -4.48 0.17 -5.02
CA LEU A 72 -5.18 -0.44 -6.14
C LEU A 72 -5.38 -1.95 -5.97
N ALA A 73 -4.70 -2.60 -5.04
CA ALA A 73 -4.70 -4.06 -4.90
C ALA A 73 -6.11 -4.64 -4.75
N LEU A 74 -6.88 -4.18 -3.76
CA LEU A 74 -8.25 -4.65 -3.55
C LEU A 74 -9.24 -4.22 -4.65
N PRO A 75 -9.25 -2.96 -5.14
CA PRO A 75 -10.06 -2.59 -6.29
C PRO A 75 -9.79 -3.44 -7.53
N LEU A 76 -8.51 -3.69 -7.85
CA LEU A 76 -8.14 -4.55 -8.97
C LEU A 76 -8.59 -5.99 -8.78
N LEU A 77 -8.42 -6.56 -7.58
CA LEU A 77 -8.90 -7.91 -7.29
C LEU A 77 -10.40 -8.03 -7.55
N ARG A 78 -11.20 -7.10 -7.02
CA ARG A 78 -12.65 -7.09 -7.20
C ARG A 78 -13.06 -6.98 -8.67
N TRP A 79 -12.34 -6.16 -9.44
CA TRP A 79 -12.61 -6.04 -10.87
C TRP A 79 -12.20 -7.30 -11.63
N LEU A 80 -11.06 -7.92 -11.31
CA LEU A 80 -10.62 -9.17 -11.93
C LEU A 80 -11.57 -10.35 -11.66
N GLU A 81 -12.41 -10.28 -10.62
CA GLU A 81 -13.47 -11.24 -10.33
C GLU A 81 -14.73 -11.03 -11.19
N THR A 82 -14.90 -9.87 -11.85
CA THR A 82 -16.00 -9.63 -12.77
C THR A 82 -15.81 -10.39 -14.09
N PRO A 83 -16.89 -10.61 -14.88
CA PRO A 83 -16.77 -11.24 -16.19
C PRO A 83 -15.79 -10.51 -17.14
N GLU A 84 -15.78 -9.18 -17.10
CA GLU A 84 -14.88 -8.34 -17.88
C GLU A 84 -13.42 -8.58 -17.48
N GLY A 85 -13.12 -8.51 -16.19
CA GLY A 85 -11.79 -8.75 -15.65
C GLY A 85 -11.29 -10.17 -15.94
N GLN A 86 -12.12 -11.18 -15.73
CA GLN A 86 -11.82 -12.57 -16.04
C GLN A 86 -11.49 -12.78 -17.52
N SER A 87 -12.15 -12.05 -18.41
CA SER A 87 -11.90 -12.13 -19.85
C SER A 87 -10.50 -11.71 -20.27
N THR A 88 -9.80 -10.94 -19.45
CA THR A 88 -8.40 -10.54 -19.71
C THR A 88 -7.40 -11.66 -19.45
N GLY A 89 -7.72 -12.60 -18.59
CA GLY A 89 -6.82 -13.63 -18.10
C GLY A 89 -5.74 -13.15 -17.14
N THR A 90 -5.82 -11.88 -16.72
CA THR A 90 -4.84 -11.24 -15.83
C THR A 90 -5.02 -11.68 -14.38
N GLN A 91 -3.92 -11.82 -13.67
CA GLN A 91 -3.90 -12.15 -12.23
C GLN A 91 -3.04 -11.15 -11.46
N ILE A 92 -3.26 -11.00 -10.16
CA ILE A 92 -2.34 -10.25 -9.31
C ILE A 92 -1.24 -11.21 -8.85
N TRP A 93 0.00 -10.85 -9.15
CA TRP A 93 1.19 -11.62 -8.78
C TRP A 93 1.90 -11.01 -7.58
N GLY A 94 2.61 -11.87 -6.83
CA GLY A 94 3.35 -11.50 -5.64
C GLY A 94 2.49 -11.63 -4.38
N THR A 95 2.52 -10.63 -3.51
CA THR A 95 1.71 -10.63 -2.28
C THR A 95 0.23 -10.48 -2.62
N THR A 96 -0.62 -11.32 -2.03
CA THR A 96 -2.07 -11.26 -2.29
C THR A 96 -2.68 -9.96 -1.78
N PRO A 97 -3.71 -9.42 -2.46
CA PRO A 97 -4.37 -8.19 -2.02
C PRO A 97 -4.92 -8.27 -0.59
N GLU A 98 -5.40 -9.43 -0.17
CA GLU A 98 -5.87 -9.66 1.20
C GLU A 98 -4.73 -9.57 2.21
N SER A 99 -3.55 -10.10 1.88
CA SER A 99 -2.36 -10.01 2.74
C SER A 99 -1.84 -8.57 2.81
N ILE A 100 -1.96 -7.81 1.72
CA ILE A 100 -1.61 -6.38 1.69
C ILE A 100 -2.55 -5.60 2.61
N ASP A 101 -3.86 -5.81 2.47
CA ASP A 101 -4.88 -5.15 3.30
C ASP A 101 -4.70 -5.47 4.79
N LEU A 102 -4.45 -6.74 5.09
CA LEU A 102 -4.17 -7.23 6.43
C LEU A 102 -2.95 -6.56 7.08
N ALA A 103 -1.91 -6.28 6.28
CA ALA A 103 -0.70 -5.60 6.74
C ALA A 103 -0.88 -4.08 6.86
N GLU A 104 -1.75 -3.47 6.05
CA GLU A 104 -2.05 -2.03 6.08
C GLU A 104 -3.07 -1.67 7.17
N ASP A 105 -4.01 -2.55 7.48
CA ASP A 105 -4.99 -2.36 8.55
C ASP A 105 -4.35 -2.60 9.92
N ARG A 106 -4.35 -1.56 10.75
CA ARG A 106 -3.66 -1.60 12.05
C ARG A 106 -4.28 -2.57 13.04
N GLU A 107 -5.59 -2.69 13.04
CA GLU A 107 -6.32 -3.59 13.94
C GLU A 107 -6.02 -5.05 13.59
N GLN A 108 -6.07 -5.38 12.30
CA GLN A 108 -5.77 -6.70 11.80
C GLN A 108 -4.29 -7.06 11.98
N PHE A 109 -3.40 -6.11 11.67
CA PHE A 109 -1.96 -6.31 11.85
C PHE A 109 -1.58 -6.54 13.32
N GLU A 110 -2.18 -5.77 14.24
CA GLU A 110 -1.99 -5.99 15.68
C GLU A 110 -2.46 -7.39 16.13
N ALA A 111 -3.59 -7.86 15.60
CA ALA A 111 -4.08 -9.21 15.89
C ALA A 111 -3.09 -10.29 15.43
N ILE A 112 -2.47 -10.12 14.25
CA ILE A 112 -1.43 -11.02 13.76
C ILE A 112 -0.21 -11.00 14.68
N LEU A 113 0.27 -9.83 15.06
CA LEU A 113 1.42 -9.71 15.95
C LEU A 113 1.19 -10.42 17.28
N ARG A 114 -0.03 -10.30 17.83
CA ARG A 114 -0.43 -11.03 19.04
C ARG A 114 -0.44 -12.55 18.84
N GLN A 115 -0.97 -13.03 17.71
CA GLN A 115 -0.99 -14.47 17.39
C GLN A 115 0.42 -15.06 17.27
N LEU A 116 1.36 -14.25 16.73
CA LEU A 116 2.74 -14.66 16.55
C LEU A 116 3.63 -14.40 17.78
N ASP A 117 3.06 -13.92 18.89
CA ASP A 117 3.76 -13.52 20.12
C ASP A 117 4.91 -12.52 19.84
N ILE A 118 4.70 -11.65 18.84
CA ILE A 118 5.66 -10.57 18.51
C ILE A 118 5.36 -9.37 19.40
N ARG A 119 6.38 -8.93 20.14
CA ARG A 119 6.27 -7.78 21.02
C ARG A 119 6.13 -6.49 20.23
N GLN A 120 5.20 -5.66 20.65
CA GLN A 120 4.98 -4.31 20.12
C GLN A 120 4.81 -3.31 21.26
N PRO A 121 5.05 -2.02 21.01
CA PRO A 121 4.71 -0.98 21.98
C PRO A 121 3.21 -1.03 22.33
N ARG A 122 2.88 -0.65 23.56
CA ARG A 122 1.46 -0.47 23.91
C ARG A 122 0.85 0.57 22.99
N ASN A 123 -0.29 0.29 22.46
CA ASN A 123 -0.99 1.16 21.53
C ASN A 123 -2.51 1.03 21.72
N GLY A 124 -3.25 1.87 21.03
CA GLY A 124 -4.69 1.78 20.91
C GLY A 124 -5.19 2.71 19.79
N LEU A 125 -6.38 2.42 19.32
CA LEU A 125 -7.08 3.21 18.33
C LEU A 125 -8.14 4.06 18.99
N ALA A 126 -8.29 5.31 18.54
CA ALA A 126 -9.31 6.21 18.99
C ALA A 126 -9.98 6.91 17.78
N ARG A 127 -11.29 6.98 17.81
CA ARG A 127 -12.11 7.64 16.77
C ARG A 127 -12.82 8.89 17.33
N SER A 128 -12.59 9.17 18.60
CA SER A 128 -13.11 10.35 19.30
C SER A 128 -12.14 10.82 20.38
N GLU A 129 -12.28 12.05 20.82
CA GLU A 129 -11.49 12.65 21.89
C GLU A 129 -11.61 11.85 23.20
N ALA A 130 -12.84 11.41 23.53
CA ALA A 130 -13.08 10.61 24.74
C ALA A 130 -12.36 9.25 24.68
N GLU A 131 -12.37 8.59 23.53
CA GLU A 131 -11.64 7.34 23.32
C GLU A 131 -10.13 7.58 23.38
N ALA A 132 -9.62 8.68 22.80
CA ALA A 132 -8.20 9.02 22.83
C ALA A 132 -7.70 9.19 24.27
N ARG A 133 -8.48 9.86 25.14
CA ARG A 133 -8.16 9.98 26.56
C ARG A 133 -8.11 8.61 27.26
N ALA A 134 -9.13 7.78 27.08
CA ALA A 134 -9.18 6.46 27.69
C ALA A 134 -8.01 5.56 27.23
N VAL A 135 -7.66 5.63 25.95
CA VAL A 135 -6.49 4.91 25.41
C VAL A 135 -5.19 5.46 26.00
N ALA A 136 -5.01 6.78 26.05
CA ALA A 136 -3.82 7.41 26.61
C ALA A 136 -3.62 7.09 28.10
N GLU A 137 -4.69 7.04 28.89
CA GLU A 137 -4.65 6.57 30.29
C GLU A 137 -4.20 5.11 30.41
N THR A 138 -4.69 4.25 29.52
CA THR A 138 -4.33 2.83 29.51
C THR A 138 -2.89 2.58 29.07
N VAL A 139 -2.43 3.32 28.06
CA VAL A 139 -1.06 3.22 27.52
C VAL A 139 -0.04 3.84 28.49
N GLY A 140 -0.40 4.98 29.08
CA GLY A 140 0.45 5.79 29.97
C GLY A 140 1.25 6.84 29.19
N TYR A 141 1.26 8.07 29.71
CA TYR A 141 2.06 9.16 29.13
C TYR A 141 3.58 8.97 29.36
N PRO A 142 4.44 9.43 28.45
CA PRO A 142 4.11 10.11 27.20
C PRO A 142 3.62 9.14 26.12
N VAL A 143 2.71 9.59 25.25
CA VAL A 143 2.22 8.84 24.11
C VAL A 143 2.50 9.56 22.79
N VAL A 144 2.69 8.81 21.72
CA VAL A 144 2.77 9.35 20.36
C VAL A 144 1.38 9.28 19.74
N VAL A 145 0.81 10.43 19.40
CA VAL A 145 -0.45 10.53 18.67
C VAL A 145 -0.16 10.63 17.18
N ARG A 146 -0.88 9.84 16.38
CA ARG A 146 -0.70 9.79 14.95
C ARG A 146 -2.03 9.57 14.23
N PRO A 147 -2.40 10.39 13.24
CA PRO A 147 -3.55 10.12 12.38
C PRO A 147 -3.35 8.82 11.57
N SER A 148 -4.46 8.12 11.27
CA SER A 148 -4.38 6.80 10.62
C SER A 148 -3.91 6.84 9.16
N TYR A 149 -4.16 7.94 8.45
CA TYR A 149 -3.94 8.02 7.00
C TYR A 149 -2.86 9.02 6.58
N VAL A 150 -1.86 9.26 7.42
CA VAL A 150 -0.72 10.14 7.10
C VAL A 150 0.57 9.36 6.92
N LEU A 151 1.34 9.79 5.91
CA LEU A 151 2.66 9.25 5.57
C LEU A 151 3.77 10.09 6.20
N GLY A 152 4.88 9.42 6.54
CA GLY A 152 6.14 10.08 6.83
C GLY A 152 6.17 10.89 8.11
N GLY A 153 5.40 10.54 9.12
CA GLY A 153 5.42 11.24 10.41
C GLY A 153 4.72 12.61 10.43
N ARG A 154 4.07 12.98 9.33
CA ARG A 154 3.28 14.22 9.26
C ARG A 154 2.15 14.17 10.28
N ALA A 155 1.97 15.28 11.02
CA ALA A 155 0.98 15.37 12.09
C ALA A 155 1.13 14.29 13.18
N MET A 156 2.34 13.78 13.42
CA MET A 156 2.68 13.01 14.61
C MET A 156 3.17 13.95 15.70
N GLU A 157 2.68 13.74 16.92
CA GLU A 157 3.09 14.52 18.07
C GLU A 157 3.30 13.62 19.29
N VAL A 158 4.32 13.93 20.08
CA VAL A 158 4.52 13.32 21.39
C VAL A 158 3.80 14.18 22.41
N VAL A 159 2.82 13.62 23.09
CA VAL A 159 2.05 14.32 24.12
C VAL A 159 2.40 13.74 25.49
N TYR A 160 2.66 14.62 26.45
CA TYR A 160 3.16 14.27 27.76
C TYR A 160 2.08 14.25 28.84
N ASP A 161 0.93 14.87 28.56
CA ASP A 161 -0.20 14.91 29.48
C ASP A 161 -1.55 15.04 28.73
N GLU A 162 -2.64 15.00 29.49
CA GLU A 162 -4.01 15.14 28.94
C GLU A 162 -4.27 16.51 28.32
N ASN A 163 -3.66 17.59 28.84
CA ASN A 163 -3.87 18.92 28.29
C ASN A 163 -3.25 19.07 26.90
N GLU A 164 -2.08 18.48 26.70
CA GLU A 164 -1.44 18.42 25.38
C GLU A 164 -2.25 17.55 24.41
N LEU A 165 -2.76 16.40 24.87
CA LEU A 165 -3.64 15.56 24.08
C LEU A 165 -4.88 16.33 23.61
N ASN A 166 -5.55 17.03 24.51
CA ASN A 166 -6.74 17.83 24.20
C ASN A 166 -6.45 18.98 23.23
N ARG A 167 -5.25 19.52 23.24
CA ARG A 167 -4.84 20.57 22.28
C ARG A 167 -4.57 19.99 20.88
N TYR A 168 -4.09 18.76 20.82
CA TYR A 168 -3.80 18.07 19.57
C TYR A 168 -5.06 17.60 18.86
N MET A 169 -6.10 17.12 19.60
CA MET A 169 -7.36 16.60 19.06
C MET A 169 -8.26 17.71 18.51
#